data_00bc2b79cad8e26e3b37865fbf4a8642
#
_entry.id   00bc2b79cad8e26e3b37865fbf4a8642
#
_cell.length_a   1.000
_cell.length_b   1.000
_cell.length_c   1.000
_cell.angle_alpha   90.00
_cell.angle_beta   90.00
_cell.angle_gamma   90.00
#
_symmetry.space_group_name_H-M   'P 1'
#
loop_
_entity.id
_entity.type
_entity.pdbx_description
1 polymer ?
#
loop_
_entity_poly.entity_id
_entity_poly.type
_entity_poly.pdbx_seq_one_letter_code
_entity_poly.pdbx_strand_id
1 'polypeptide(L)'
;SMKRTMQDYIRESADTCRRLLTDDALCAPVVDLCRQKKPETIWLVASGSSYNACVCAQPYMQRWMDSKVELMTPFTFLYYTPGIREDDLVLVITQSGLSTNAIAVLDSLRDRDNVICLTGNRNSDVKDHTACVLEYGVGEELVGYVTKGVSTLCFYLMRVAQILADRPLEEFYTALETFANAVTDTQRFVDRHFRALSSMQTVYCLGA
;
A
#
# COMPACT_ATOMS: atom_id res chain seq x y z
N SER A 1 3.03 7.84 -28.37
CA SER A 1 3.18 6.62 -27.58
C SER A 1 1.82 6.02 -27.33
N MET A 2 1.70 4.71 -27.46
CA MET A 2 0.46 4.00 -27.17
C MET A 2 0.13 4.17 -25.66
N LYS A 3 -1.11 4.58 -25.35
CA LYS A 3 -1.55 4.76 -23.94
C LYS A 3 -1.53 3.42 -23.24
N ARG A 4 -0.85 3.31 -22.10
CA ARG A 4 -0.81 2.11 -21.29
C ARG A 4 -2.18 1.78 -20.71
N THR A 5 -2.50 0.51 -20.64
CA THR A 5 -3.78 -0.01 -20.15
C THR A 5 -3.64 -0.58 -18.73
N MET A 6 -4.76 -0.81 -18.07
CA MET A 6 -4.79 -1.53 -16.78
C MET A 6 -4.07 -2.89 -16.88
N GLN A 7 -4.26 -3.61 -17.99
CA GLN A 7 -3.65 -4.92 -18.22
C GLN A 7 -2.12 -4.85 -18.26
N ASP A 8 -1.56 -3.78 -18.81
CA ASP A 8 -0.10 -3.56 -18.81
C ASP A 8 0.42 -3.42 -17.37
N TYR A 9 -0.29 -2.68 -16.53
CA TYR A 9 0.08 -2.52 -15.11
C TYR A 9 -0.10 -3.80 -14.30
N ILE A 10 -1.15 -4.59 -14.58
CA ILE A 10 -1.33 -5.91 -13.95
C ILE A 10 -0.13 -6.82 -14.27
N ARG A 11 0.31 -6.85 -15.51
CA ARG A 11 1.44 -7.69 -15.94
C ARG A 11 2.76 -7.33 -15.29
N GLU A 12 2.99 -6.07 -14.96
CA GLU A 12 4.22 -5.63 -14.31
C GLU A 12 4.18 -5.66 -12.77
N SER A 13 3.01 -5.99 -12.17
CA SER A 13 2.82 -5.91 -10.72
C SER A 13 3.78 -6.80 -9.94
N ALA A 14 3.98 -8.05 -10.38
CA ALA A 14 4.90 -8.98 -9.70
C ALA A 14 6.36 -8.49 -9.75
N ASP A 15 6.80 -7.94 -10.87
CA ASP A 15 8.17 -7.41 -11.00
C ASP A 15 8.35 -6.14 -10.17
N THR A 16 7.32 -5.32 -10.08
CA THR A 16 7.31 -4.12 -9.22
C THR A 16 7.46 -4.52 -7.75
N CYS A 17 6.73 -5.53 -7.29
CA CYS A 17 6.87 -6.08 -5.94
C CYS A 17 8.25 -6.71 -5.71
N ARG A 18 8.81 -7.40 -6.71
CA ARG A 18 10.13 -8.02 -6.61
C ARG A 18 11.22 -6.99 -6.31
N ARG A 19 11.15 -5.80 -6.87
CA ARG A 19 12.09 -4.71 -6.57
C ARG A 19 12.12 -4.34 -5.09
N LEU A 20 11.01 -4.47 -4.38
CA LEU A 20 10.95 -4.25 -2.93
C LEU A 20 11.70 -5.31 -2.11
N LEU A 21 11.98 -6.48 -2.69
CA LEU A 21 12.76 -7.54 -2.05
C LEU A 21 14.25 -7.43 -2.33
N THR A 22 14.64 -6.78 -3.41
CA THR A 22 16.06 -6.62 -3.81
C THR A 22 16.70 -5.36 -3.26
N ASP A 23 15.89 -4.38 -2.83
CA ASP A 23 16.37 -3.10 -2.31
C ASP A 23 15.54 -2.67 -1.09
N ASP A 24 16.19 -2.57 0.06
CA ASP A 24 15.56 -2.16 1.32
C ASP A 24 15.41 -0.63 1.45
N ALA A 25 15.98 0.16 0.54
CA ALA A 25 16.07 1.61 0.67
C ALA A 25 14.70 2.28 0.82
N LEU A 26 13.66 1.77 0.13
CA LEU A 26 12.30 2.33 0.23
C LEU A 26 11.63 2.03 1.58
N CYS A 27 11.90 0.88 2.18
CA CYS A 27 11.34 0.48 3.48
C CYS A 27 12.15 1.04 4.66
N ALA A 28 13.44 1.28 4.48
CA ALA A 28 14.37 1.64 5.54
C ALA A 28 13.91 2.83 6.40
N PRO A 29 13.40 3.95 5.86
CA PRO A 29 12.97 5.07 6.69
C PRO A 29 11.82 4.71 7.65
N VAL A 30 10.88 3.89 7.21
CA VAL A 30 9.76 3.43 8.07
C VAL A 30 10.28 2.44 9.10
N VAL A 31 11.13 1.51 8.72
CA VAL A 31 11.75 0.53 9.62
C VAL A 31 12.57 1.24 10.69
N ASP A 32 13.41 2.21 10.31
CA ASP A 32 14.26 2.94 11.23
C ASP A 32 13.43 3.75 12.24
N LEU A 33 12.35 4.39 11.78
CA LEU A 33 11.46 5.12 12.67
C LEU A 33 10.73 4.18 13.65
N CYS A 34 10.30 3.01 13.20
CA CYS A 34 9.72 1.98 14.08
C CYS A 34 10.73 1.52 15.15
N ARG A 35 11.98 1.29 14.76
CA ARG A 35 13.04 0.89 15.71
C ARG A 35 13.37 1.99 16.73
N GLN A 36 13.37 3.23 16.29
CA GLN A 36 13.65 4.39 17.13
C GLN A 36 12.51 4.67 18.11
N LYS A 37 11.30 4.77 17.61
CA LYS A 37 10.12 5.17 18.40
C LYS A 37 9.46 4.02 19.15
N LYS A 38 9.60 2.80 18.66
CA LYS A 38 8.91 1.61 19.19
C LYS A 38 7.43 1.88 19.44
N PRO A 39 6.68 2.27 18.41
CA PRO A 39 5.32 2.73 18.56
C PRO A 39 4.44 1.64 19.17
N GLU A 40 3.57 2.03 20.11
CA GLU A 40 2.54 1.14 20.63
C GLU A 40 1.49 0.90 19.54
N THR A 41 1.12 1.94 18.80
CA THR A 41 0.17 1.86 17.70
C THR A 41 0.76 2.45 16.42
N ILE A 42 0.57 1.73 15.32
CA ILE A 42 0.79 2.22 13.96
C ILE A 42 -0.58 2.43 13.32
N TRP A 43 -0.83 3.68 12.92
CA TRP A 43 -2.05 4.08 12.24
C TRP A 43 -1.84 4.07 10.74
N LEU A 44 -2.59 3.24 10.03
CA LEU A 44 -2.66 3.24 8.58
C LEU A 44 -3.88 4.05 8.16
N VAL A 45 -3.66 5.22 7.57
CA VAL A 45 -4.73 6.13 7.16
C VAL A 45 -4.79 6.16 5.65
N ALA A 46 -5.83 5.58 5.08
CA ALA A 46 -5.98 5.41 3.64
C ALA A 46 -7.45 5.33 3.22
N SER A 47 -7.72 5.57 1.95
CA SER A 47 -9.04 5.41 1.34
C SER A 47 -8.94 4.67 0.01
N GLY A 48 -10.08 4.14 -0.48
CA GLY A 48 -10.18 3.50 -1.76
C GLY A 48 -9.26 2.29 -1.90
N SER A 49 -8.57 2.20 -3.03
CA SER A 49 -7.65 1.10 -3.34
C SER A 49 -6.49 0.99 -2.34
N SER A 50 -5.99 2.11 -1.84
CA SER A 50 -4.95 2.11 -0.79
C SER A 50 -5.47 1.54 0.52
N TYR A 51 -6.72 1.82 0.88
CA TYR A 51 -7.37 1.20 2.04
C TYR A 51 -7.45 -0.33 1.88
N ASN A 52 -7.86 -0.80 0.72
CA ASN A 52 -7.94 -2.24 0.43
C ASN A 52 -6.57 -2.93 0.53
N ALA A 53 -5.52 -2.28 0.05
CA ALA A 53 -4.15 -2.79 0.21
C ALA A 53 -3.75 -2.91 1.69
N CYS A 54 -4.12 -1.93 2.52
CA CYS A 54 -3.90 -1.98 3.96
C CYS A 54 -4.68 -3.12 4.62
N VAL A 55 -5.93 -3.34 4.23
CA VAL A 55 -6.73 -4.50 4.71
C VAL A 55 -6.02 -5.81 4.45
N CYS A 56 -5.44 -5.96 3.25
CA CYS A 56 -4.70 -7.17 2.89
C CYS A 56 -3.39 -7.33 3.68
N ALA A 57 -2.69 -6.25 3.97
CA ALA A 57 -1.41 -6.28 4.67
C ALA A 57 -1.55 -6.40 6.20
N GLN A 58 -2.61 -5.85 6.77
CA GLN A 58 -2.80 -5.74 8.23
C GLN A 58 -2.67 -7.06 8.98
N PRO A 59 -3.24 -8.19 8.54
CA PRO A 59 -3.11 -9.46 9.27
C PRO A 59 -1.65 -9.93 9.40
N TYR A 60 -0.85 -9.76 8.34
CA TYR A 60 0.57 -10.10 8.37
C TYR A 60 1.34 -9.16 9.30
N MET A 61 1.11 -7.85 9.20
CA MET A 61 1.72 -6.85 10.07
C MET A 61 1.39 -7.13 11.53
N GLN A 62 0.11 -7.37 11.85
CA GLN A 62 -0.34 -7.63 13.23
C GLN A 62 0.23 -8.90 13.81
N ARG A 63 0.48 -9.93 12.97
CA ARG A 63 1.08 -11.19 13.41
C ARG A 63 2.55 -11.04 13.81
N TRP A 64 3.30 -10.20 13.09
CA TRP A 64 4.76 -10.18 13.19
C TRP A 64 5.35 -8.90 13.79
N MET A 65 4.55 -7.85 13.97
CA MET A 65 4.98 -6.61 14.61
C MET A 65 4.52 -6.56 16.07
N ASP A 66 5.33 -5.94 16.91
CA ASP A 66 4.97 -5.73 18.32
C ASP A 66 3.91 -4.64 18.47
N SER A 67 3.85 -3.72 17.51
CA SER A 67 2.89 -2.62 17.50
C SER A 67 1.48 -3.11 17.16
N LYS A 68 0.47 -2.49 17.76
CA LYS A 68 -0.91 -2.60 17.29
C LYS A 68 -1.04 -1.86 15.96
N VAL A 69 -1.65 -2.49 14.96
CA VAL A 69 -1.87 -1.89 13.64
C VAL A 69 -3.34 -1.55 13.46
N GLU A 70 -3.64 -0.26 13.46
CA GLU A 70 -4.99 0.29 13.28
C GLU A 70 -5.15 0.86 11.87
N LEU A 71 -6.28 0.54 11.25
CA LEU A 71 -6.61 0.98 9.90
C LEU A 71 -7.82 1.90 9.96
N MET A 72 -7.68 3.10 9.40
CA MET A 72 -8.75 4.10 9.35
C MET A 72 -8.83 4.80 8.01
N THR A 73 -10.03 5.22 7.65
CA THR A 73 -10.21 6.19 6.57
C THR A 73 -9.83 7.59 7.05
N PRO A 74 -9.43 8.50 6.15
CA PRO A 74 -9.10 9.88 6.54
C PRO A 74 -10.22 10.60 7.28
N PHE A 75 -11.46 10.42 6.85
CA PHE A 75 -12.62 11.04 7.52
C PHE A 75 -12.78 10.53 8.96
N THR A 76 -12.73 9.21 9.17
CA THR A 76 -12.82 8.63 10.51
C THR A 76 -11.67 9.08 11.40
N PHE A 77 -10.46 9.12 10.85
CA PHE A 77 -9.28 9.59 11.57
C PHE A 77 -9.41 11.04 12.03
N LEU A 78 -9.87 11.95 11.18
CA LEU A 78 -10.01 13.38 11.51
C LEU A 78 -11.07 13.65 12.58
N TYR A 79 -12.19 12.94 12.53
CA TYR A 79 -13.35 13.32 13.33
C TYR A 79 -13.68 12.37 14.49
N TYR A 80 -13.19 11.14 14.45
CA TYR A 80 -13.58 10.11 15.42
C TYR A 80 -12.43 9.38 16.08
N THR A 81 -11.19 9.62 15.66
CA THR A 81 -10.04 8.94 16.26
C THR A 81 -9.71 9.52 17.62
N PRO A 82 -9.49 8.68 18.64
CA PRO A 82 -8.92 9.11 19.92
C PRO A 82 -7.57 9.79 19.70
N GLY A 83 -7.13 10.60 20.64
CA GLY A 83 -5.86 11.32 20.54
C GLY A 83 -4.67 10.44 20.14
N ILE A 84 -3.91 10.90 19.15
CA ILE A 84 -2.67 10.25 18.73
C ILE A 84 -1.57 10.55 19.75
N ARG A 85 -0.88 9.52 20.21
CA ARG A 85 0.24 9.65 21.16
C ARG A 85 1.52 10.06 20.42
N GLU A 86 2.47 10.67 21.14
CA GLU A 86 3.75 11.07 20.56
C GLU A 86 4.62 9.89 20.12
N ASP A 87 4.45 8.73 20.74
CA ASP A 87 5.13 7.49 20.42
C ASP A 87 4.39 6.62 19.40
N ASP A 88 3.20 7.01 18.95
CA ASP A 88 2.51 6.37 17.82
C ASP A 88 3.19 6.73 16.50
N LEU A 89 3.03 5.87 15.50
CA LEU A 89 3.42 6.16 14.12
C LEU A 89 2.17 6.30 13.27
N VAL A 90 2.10 7.36 12.47
CA VAL A 90 0.99 7.58 11.53
C VAL A 90 1.52 7.50 10.10
N LEU A 91 1.03 6.54 9.33
CA LEU A 91 1.27 6.41 7.90
C LEU A 91 0.04 6.89 7.15
N VAL A 92 0.13 8.07 6.55
CA VAL A 92 -0.91 8.62 5.67
C VAL A 92 -0.60 8.20 4.24
N ILE A 93 -1.51 7.47 3.61
CA ILE A 93 -1.23 6.79 2.34
C ILE A 93 -2.13 7.32 1.24
N THR A 94 -1.53 7.80 0.17
CA THR A 94 -2.22 8.25 -1.04
C THR A 94 -1.35 8.02 -2.27
N GLN A 95 -1.77 7.15 -3.17
CA GLN A 95 -0.99 6.82 -4.35
C GLN A 95 -0.78 8.04 -5.26
N SER A 96 -1.82 8.80 -5.53
CA SER A 96 -1.73 10.00 -6.38
C SER A 96 -0.97 11.15 -5.72
N GLY A 97 -0.99 11.21 -4.38
CA GLY A 97 -0.51 12.37 -3.64
C GLY A 97 -1.36 13.63 -3.80
N LEU A 98 -2.57 13.49 -4.33
CA LEU A 98 -3.50 14.59 -4.63
C LEU A 98 -4.81 14.49 -3.82
N SER A 99 -4.97 13.46 -2.99
CA SER A 99 -6.20 13.23 -2.22
C SER A 99 -6.43 14.35 -1.21
N THR A 100 -7.51 15.10 -1.37
CA THR A 100 -7.92 16.19 -0.47
C THR A 100 -8.08 15.71 0.98
N ASN A 101 -8.66 14.53 1.16
CA ASN A 101 -8.86 13.96 2.50
C ASN A 101 -7.53 13.55 3.16
N ALA A 102 -6.60 12.96 2.42
CA ALA A 102 -5.27 12.65 2.92
C ALA A 102 -4.49 13.91 3.28
N ILE A 103 -4.56 14.95 2.44
CA ILE A 103 -3.95 16.26 2.71
C ILE A 103 -4.52 16.89 3.99
N ALA A 104 -5.83 16.80 4.21
CA ALA A 104 -6.45 17.30 5.44
C ALA A 104 -5.91 16.59 6.69
N VAL A 105 -5.66 15.28 6.63
CA VAL A 105 -5.01 14.55 7.73
C VAL A 105 -3.59 15.04 7.95
N LEU A 106 -2.80 15.18 6.87
CA LEU A 106 -1.43 15.69 6.97
C LEU A 106 -1.39 17.09 7.61
N ASP A 107 -2.27 17.99 7.19
CA ASP A 107 -2.36 19.33 7.75
C ASP A 107 -2.71 19.31 9.25
N SER A 108 -3.59 18.41 9.68
CA SER A 108 -3.95 18.25 11.09
C SER A 108 -2.80 17.73 11.97
N LEU A 109 -1.80 17.11 11.37
CA LEU A 109 -0.64 16.50 12.03
C LEU A 109 0.69 17.23 11.73
N ARG A 110 0.63 18.44 11.19
CA ARG A 110 1.77 19.16 10.60
C ARG A 110 2.97 19.30 11.54
N ASP A 111 2.74 19.54 12.82
CA ASP A 111 3.79 19.80 13.80
C ASP A 111 4.31 18.54 14.49
N ARG A 112 3.91 17.34 14.03
CA ARG A 112 4.32 16.07 14.60
C ARG A 112 5.49 15.46 13.83
N ASP A 113 6.41 14.82 14.55
CA ASP A 113 7.59 14.14 13.99
C ASP A 113 7.39 12.63 13.74
N ASN A 114 6.19 12.13 14.05
CA ASN A 114 5.80 10.72 13.95
C ASN A 114 4.84 10.45 12.79
N VAL A 115 4.88 11.26 11.75
CA VAL A 115 4.01 11.17 10.58
C VAL A 115 4.83 10.97 9.32
N ILE A 116 4.45 9.97 8.53
CA ILE A 116 5.01 9.71 7.20
C ILE A 116 3.87 9.69 6.20
N CYS A 117 4.02 10.39 5.09
CA CYS A 117 3.17 10.23 3.92
C CYS A 117 3.80 9.20 2.96
N LEU A 118 3.10 8.10 2.71
CA LEU A 118 3.45 7.13 1.68
C LEU A 118 2.66 7.44 0.40
N THR A 119 3.37 7.61 -0.70
CA THR A 119 2.78 8.00 -1.99
C THR A 119 3.45 7.28 -3.16
N GLY A 120 2.80 7.30 -4.31
CA GLY A 120 3.40 6.86 -5.57
C GLY A 120 4.28 7.93 -6.23
N ASN A 121 4.11 9.20 -5.85
CA ASN A 121 4.85 10.33 -6.41
C ASN A 121 5.16 11.38 -5.34
N ARG A 122 6.40 11.40 -4.89
CA ARG A 122 6.89 12.35 -3.87
C ARG A 122 6.85 13.82 -4.29
N ASN A 123 6.77 14.09 -5.59
CA ASN A 123 6.72 15.45 -6.14
C ASN A 123 5.28 15.97 -6.32
N SER A 124 4.29 15.23 -5.83
CA SER A 124 2.88 15.64 -5.82
C SER A 124 2.57 16.66 -4.72
N ASP A 125 1.32 17.08 -4.61
CA ASP A 125 0.88 18.12 -3.67
C ASP A 125 1.21 17.82 -2.20
N VAL A 126 1.28 16.54 -1.81
CA VAL A 126 1.58 16.16 -0.42
C VAL A 126 2.90 16.69 0.10
N LYS A 127 3.87 16.98 -0.77
CA LYS A 127 5.18 17.53 -0.40
C LYS A 127 5.10 18.87 0.35
N ASP A 128 4.04 19.64 0.12
CA ASP A 128 3.82 20.95 0.73
C ASP A 128 3.04 20.86 2.06
N HIS A 129 2.63 19.66 2.45
CA HIS A 129 1.77 19.42 3.61
C HIS A 129 2.41 18.56 4.71
N THR A 130 3.58 18.01 4.47
CA THR A 130 4.33 17.23 5.45
C THR A 130 5.84 17.26 5.17
N ALA A 131 6.64 17.14 6.22
CA ALA A 131 8.09 17.10 6.12
C ALA A 131 8.63 15.74 5.62
N CYS A 132 7.88 14.66 5.81
CA CYS A 132 8.32 13.31 5.47
C CYS A 132 7.40 12.68 4.42
N VAL A 133 7.84 12.67 3.17
CA VAL A 133 7.17 12.02 2.04
C VAL A 133 8.06 10.91 1.51
N LEU A 134 7.54 9.70 1.45
CA LEU A 134 8.25 8.52 0.96
C LEU A 134 7.45 7.86 -0.16
N GLU A 135 8.16 7.35 -1.14
CA GLU A 135 7.57 6.51 -2.19
C GLU A 135 7.62 5.03 -1.78
N TYR A 136 6.56 4.28 -2.09
CA TYR A 136 6.51 2.84 -1.83
C TYR A 136 6.80 1.99 -3.07
N GLY A 137 7.31 2.61 -4.13
CA GLY A 137 7.88 1.90 -5.27
C GLY A 137 6.90 1.52 -6.37
N VAL A 138 5.66 2.00 -6.35
CA VAL A 138 4.67 1.69 -7.39
C VAL A 138 5.04 2.30 -8.75
N GLY A 139 5.73 3.44 -8.77
CA GLY A 139 5.99 4.20 -9.98
C GLY A 139 4.71 4.77 -10.59
N GLU A 140 4.71 4.95 -11.91
CA GLU A 140 3.57 5.50 -12.64
C GLU A 140 2.47 4.46 -12.86
N GLU A 141 1.22 4.86 -12.60
CA GLU A 141 0.02 4.08 -12.94
C GLU A 141 -1.10 5.04 -13.35
N LEU A 142 -1.17 5.33 -14.66
CA LEU A 142 -2.08 6.34 -15.24
C LEU A 142 -3.40 5.70 -15.73
N VAL A 143 -4.13 5.09 -14.82
CA VAL A 143 -5.47 4.52 -15.09
C VAL A 143 -6.44 4.89 -13.98
N GLY A 144 -7.74 4.88 -14.30
CA GLY A 144 -8.78 5.26 -13.34
C GLY A 144 -8.94 4.27 -12.18
N TYR A 145 -8.71 3.00 -12.45
CA TYR A 145 -8.76 1.94 -11.44
C TYR A 145 -7.40 1.29 -11.31
N VAL A 146 -6.74 1.55 -10.20
CA VAL A 146 -5.38 1.06 -9.96
C VAL A 146 -5.37 -0.41 -9.53
N THR A 147 -4.36 -1.13 -9.98
CA THR A 147 -4.13 -2.55 -9.69
C THR A 147 -2.73 -2.79 -9.16
N LYS A 148 -1.71 -2.36 -9.89
CA LYS A 148 -0.32 -2.40 -9.46
C LYS A 148 -0.10 -1.70 -8.12
N GLY A 149 -0.74 -0.56 -7.92
CA GLY A 149 -0.67 0.20 -6.67
C GLY A 149 -1.17 -0.56 -5.45
N VAL A 150 -2.24 -1.34 -5.60
CA VAL A 150 -2.77 -2.18 -4.51
C VAL A 150 -1.76 -3.26 -4.13
N SER A 151 -1.27 -4.01 -5.09
CA SER A 151 -0.30 -5.09 -4.85
C SER A 151 1.00 -4.55 -4.27
N THR A 152 1.51 -3.45 -4.83
CA THR A 152 2.77 -2.86 -4.39
C THR A 152 2.69 -2.32 -2.97
N LEU A 153 1.62 -1.62 -2.61
CA LEU A 153 1.43 -1.10 -1.26
C LEU A 153 1.28 -2.24 -0.24
N CYS A 154 0.51 -3.26 -0.56
CA CYS A 154 0.37 -4.44 0.29
C CYS A 154 1.74 -5.08 0.54
N PHE A 155 2.52 -5.32 -0.50
CA PHE A 155 3.88 -5.87 -0.39
C PHE A 155 4.82 -4.98 0.41
N TYR A 156 4.78 -3.67 0.18
CA TYR A 156 5.59 -2.70 0.92
C TYR A 156 5.34 -2.79 2.42
N LEU A 157 4.09 -2.76 2.84
CA LEU A 157 3.71 -2.82 4.26
C LEU A 157 4.09 -4.17 4.89
N MET A 158 3.87 -5.26 4.18
CA MET A 158 4.31 -6.59 4.62
C MET A 158 5.83 -6.69 4.70
N ARG A 159 6.55 -6.08 3.75
CA ARG A 159 8.02 -6.04 3.75
C ARG A 159 8.57 -5.30 4.96
N VAL A 160 7.97 -4.18 5.35
CA VAL A 160 8.33 -3.46 6.59
C VAL A 160 8.21 -4.39 7.81
N ALA A 161 7.10 -5.11 7.93
CA ALA A 161 6.88 -6.06 9.01
C ALA A 161 7.89 -7.24 8.98
N GLN A 162 8.18 -7.75 7.78
CA GLN A 162 9.14 -8.84 7.58
C GLN A 162 10.55 -8.42 8.06
N ILE A 163 10.98 -7.20 7.71
CA ILE A 163 12.30 -6.68 8.13
C ILE A 163 12.35 -6.53 9.66
N LEU A 164 11.33 -5.93 10.26
CA LEU A 164 11.26 -5.70 11.71
C LEU A 164 11.24 -6.99 12.51
N ALA A 165 10.58 -8.02 12.00
CA ALA A 165 10.46 -9.32 12.66
C ALA A 165 11.55 -10.32 12.26
N ASP A 166 12.45 -9.93 11.36
CA ASP A 166 13.50 -10.80 10.81
C ASP A 166 12.94 -12.14 10.26
N ARG A 167 11.81 -12.05 9.52
CA ARG A 167 11.20 -13.21 8.89
C ARG A 167 11.98 -13.65 7.66
N PRO A 168 11.94 -14.96 7.31
CA PRO A 168 12.64 -15.45 6.11
C PRO A 168 12.16 -14.77 4.83
N LEU A 169 13.09 -14.30 4.03
CA LEU A 169 12.79 -13.63 2.76
C LEU A 169 12.22 -14.59 1.70
N GLU A 170 12.52 -15.89 1.82
CA GLU A 170 12.00 -16.94 0.96
C GLU A 170 10.47 -17.00 0.95
N GLU A 171 9.81 -16.67 2.05
CA GLU A 171 8.35 -16.59 2.12
C GLU A 171 7.81 -15.61 1.09
N PHE A 172 8.48 -14.47 0.89
CA PHE A 172 8.11 -13.45 -0.09
C PHE A 172 8.41 -13.85 -1.53
N TYR A 173 9.54 -14.50 -1.77
CA TYR A 173 9.85 -15.02 -3.12
C TYR A 173 8.85 -16.08 -3.55
N THR A 174 8.47 -16.98 -2.64
CA THR A 174 7.42 -17.97 -2.90
C THR A 174 6.07 -17.31 -3.18
N ALA A 175 5.69 -16.32 -2.37
CA ALA A 175 4.46 -15.57 -2.57
C ALA A 175 4.43 -14.82 -3.91
N LEU A 176 5.56 -14.23 -4.33
CA LEU A 176 5.69 -13.55 -5.62
C LEU A 176 5.56 -14.51 -6.80
N GLU A 177 6.16 -15.68 -6.72
CA GLU A 177 6.02 -16.71 -7.76
C GLU A 177 4.55 -17.15 -7.88
N THR A 178 3.90 -17.40 -6.76
CA THR A 178 2.47 -17.74 -6.70
C THR A 178 1.61 -16.61 -7.31
N PHE A 179 1.93 -15.36 -6.96
CA PHE A 179 1.23 -14.20 -7.51
C PHE A 179 1.40 -14.07 -9.02
N ALA A 180 2.63 -14.19 -9.53
CA ALA A 180 2.91 -14.13 -10.96
C ALA A 180 2.17 -15.24 -11.73
N ASN A 181 2.16 -16.45 -11.19
CA ASN A 181 1.42 -17.59 -11.78
C ASN A 181 -0.10 -17.34 -11.74
N ALA A 182 -0.64 -16.82 -10.65
CA ALA A 182 -2.06 -16.50 -10.52
C ALA A 182 -2.49 -15.45 -11.55
N VAL A 183 -1.69 -14.42 -11.80
CA VAL A 183 -1.96 -13.42 -12.85
C VAL A 183 -2.05 -14.09 -14.23
N THR A 184 -1.08 -14.95 -14.57
CA THR A 184 -1.03 -15.66 -15.85
C THR A 184 -2.23 -16.61 -16.01
N ASP A 185 -2.53 -17.39 -14.99
CA ASP A 185 -3.65 -18.35 -15.01
C ASP A 185 -5.00 -17.67 -15.09
N THR A 186 -5.18 -16.57 -14.39
CA THR A 186 -6.38 -15.74 -14.46
C THR A 186 -6.56 -15.16 -15.86
N GLN A 187 -5.49 -14.66 -16.47
CA GLN A 187 -5.55 -14.16 -17.86
C GLN A 187 -6.01 -15.26 -18.81
N ARG A 188 -5.44 -16.45 -18.72
CA ARG A 188 -5.84 -17.61 -19.55
C ARG A 188 -7.29 -18.00 -19.34
N PHE A 189 -7.77 -17.95 -18.06
CA PHE A 189 -9.16 -18.22 -17.73
C PHE A 189 -10.09 -17.20 -18.40
N VAL A 190 -9.79 -15.91 -18.24
CA VAL A 190 -10.59 -14.82 -18.82
C VAL A 190 -10.62 -14.93 -20.35
N ASP A 191 -9.48 -15.16 -20.99
CA ASP A 191 -9.39 -15.30 -22.46
C ASP A 191 -10.25 -16.48 -22.95
N ARG A 192 -10.21 -17.61 -22.27
CA ARG A 192 -11.01 -18.80 -22.61
C ARG A 192 -12.50 -18.56 -22.47
N HIS A 193 -12.91 -17.83 -21.44
CA HIS A 193 -14.32 -17.63 -21.09
C HIS A 193 -14.86 -16.25 -21.48
N PHE A 194 -14.11 -15.49 -22.27
CA PHE A 194 -14.42 -14.09 -22.58
C PHE A 194 -15.84 -13.91 -23.15
N ARG A 195 -16.28 -14.75 -24.09
CA ARG A 195 -17.62 -14.67 -24.68
C ARG A 195 -18.73 -14.84 -23.64
N ALA A 196 -18.56 -15.82 -22.74
CA ALA A 196 -19.55 -16.05 -21.68
C ALA A 196 -19.59 -14.89 -20.70
N LEU A 197 -18.42 -14.44 -20.22
CA LEU A 197 -18.31 -13.33 -19.28
C LEU A 197 -18.86 -12.02 -19.86
N SER A 198 -18.54 -11.71 -21.12
CA SER A 198 -18.97 -10.46 -21.77
C SER A 198 -20.47 -10.42 -22.12
N SER A 199 -21.14 -11.59 -22.17
CA SER A 199 -22.59 -11.66 -22.41
C SER A 199 -23.42 -11.52 -21.14
N MET A 200 -22.83 -11.53 -19.97
CA MET A 200 -23.51 -11.39 -18.68
C MET A 200 -23.78 -9.92 -18.37
N GLN A 201 -24.98 -9.63 -17.84
CA GLN A 201 -25.32 -8.27 -17.37
C GLN A 201 -24.59 -7.94 -16.07
N THR A 202 -24.33 -8.94 -15.23
CA THR A 202 -23.69 -8.78 -13.93
C THR A 202 -22.74 -9.94 -13.66
N VAL A 203 -21.55 -9.61 -13.20
CA VAL A 203 -20.56 -10.59 -12.75
C VAL A 203 -20.18 -10.23 -11.30
N TYR A 204 -20.29 -11.19 -10.42
CA TYR A 204 -19.87 -11.05 -9.03
C TYR A 204 -18.48 -11.69 -8.85
N CYS A 205 -17.53 -10.89 -8.37
CA CYS A 205 -16.21 -11.39 -7.95
C CYS A 205 -16.19 -11.50 -6.43
N LEU A 206 -15.99 -12.71 -5.94
CA LEU A 206 -15.92 -12.99 -4.51
C LEU A 206 -14.48 -13.34 -4.14
N GLY A 207 -14.02 -12.81 -3.02
CA GLY A 207 -12.69 -13.06 -2.49
C GLY A 207 -12.70 -13.05 -0.96
N ALA A 208 -11.70 -13.66 -0.35
CA ALA A 208 -11.46 -13.67 1.09
C ALA A 208 -10.33 -12.69 1.44
#